data_e3ea21138a9696561d3741c70b71f09d
#
_entry.id   e3ea21138a9696561d3741c70b71f09d
#
_cell.length_a   1.000
_cell.length_b   1.000
_cell.length_c   1.000
_cell.angle_alpha   90.00
_cell.angle_beta   90.00
_cell.angle_gamma   90.00
#
_symmetry.space_group_name_H-M   'P 1'
#
loop_
_entity.id
_entity.type
_entity.pdbx_description
1 polymer ?
#
loop_
_entity_poly.entity_id
_entity_poly.type
_entity_poly.pdbx_seq_one_letter_code
_entity_poly.pdbx_strand_id
1 'polypeptide(L)'
;MRLVVLGLNHKTVPVTIREQFAVSEESARSGLRHLDEQSGINEAVILSTCNRTEIYAVLGDAGSREGLMKFFLALSGNSESRDEYFFYYEGEECIRHLFEVASGLDSMVIGEGGILNQIKTAYTLALAEKATKTILNTLFHRAITTGKRVRTETQIAYSAVSVSYAAVKLAEKILNSLEGRSAMVFGAGEAAELLVKNLQGKGLSRLVITNRHYDKALELAGKFDGEAVPFANALSHADDIDIIVTATGASQYIVKAWDVRNLMMRRSVKPLVAIDIAVPSDIEPEVGNIRNVSLYNMDDLQGIVEKNIRFREGEAERAEIIVEEEIRSIEERFTYLSTRPVMVSLSDKAEEIRQREMRKGMAKIDGLTDEDKRVLNHMTHMIVRKILREPMIHLNEHAGTEWETPDKIALTRLFKLDVRKGQELEK
;
A
#
# COMPACT_ATOMS: atom_id res chain seq x y z
N MET A 1 0.50 -21.90 -6.01
CA MET A 1 0.84 -20.63 -5.31
C MET A 1 -0.15 -19.57 -5.77
N ARG A 2 -0.84 -18.88 -4.86
CA ARG A 2 -1.90 -17.91 -5.19
C ARG A 2 -1.55 -16.55 -4.62
N LEU A 3 -1.52 -15.53 -5.48
CA LEU A 3 -1.38 -14.13 -5.09
C LEU A 3 -2.79 -13.60 -4.76
N VAL A 4 -2.97 -13.03 -3.57
CA VAL A 4 -4.27 -12.60 -3.09
C VAL A 4 -4.19 -11.29 -2.32
N VAL A 5 -5.30 -10.56 -2.26
CA VAL A 5 -5.53 -9.49 -1.29
C VAL A 5 -6.86 -9.71 -0.58
N LEU A 6 -6.83 -9.55 0.73
CA LEU A 6 -8.01 -9.50 1.59
C LEU A 6 -8.02 -8.16 2.29
N GLY A 7 -9.12 -7.45 2.27
CA GLY A 7 -9.18 -6.14 2.90
C GLY A 7 -10.57 -5.56 3.02
N LEU A 8 -10.62 -4.41 3.67
CA LEU A 8 -11.78 -3.52 3.71
C LEU A 8 -11.33 -2.08 3.44
N ASN A 9 -12.21 -1.29 2.86
CA ASN A 9 -11.92 0.09 2.53
C ASN A 9 -13.17 0.99 2.65
N HIS A 10 -13.01 2.27 2.30
CA HIS A 10 -14.08 3.27 2.34
C HIS A 10 -15.27 2.96 1.43
N LYS A 11 -15.13 2.09 0.42
CA LYS A 11 -16.22 1.64 -0.46
C LYS A 11 -17.02 0.50 0.15
N THR A 12 -16.39 -0.32 1.00
CA THR A 12 -17.04 -1.51 1.58
C THR A 12 -17.69 -1.22 2.93
N VAL A 13 -17.11 -0.33 3.75
CA VAL A 13 -17.62 -0.05 5.09
C VAL A 13 -17.41 1.41 5.52
N PRO A 14 -18.30 1.97 6.37
CA PRO A 14 -18.16 3.30 6.94
C PRO A 14 -16.96 3.38 7.91
N VAL A 15 -16.54 4.61 8.25
CA VAL A 15 -15.37 4.88 9.11
C VAL A 15 -15.42 4.17 10.44
N THR A 16 -16.58 4.13 11.09
CA THR A 16 -16.79 3.48 12.39
C THR A 16 -16.49 1.98 12.41
N ILE A 17 -16.64 1.32 11.27
CA ILE A 17 -16.26 -0.09 11.07
C ILE A 17 -14.78 -0.18 10.74
N ARG A 18 -14.26 0.68 9.85
CA ARG A 18 -12.83 0.68 9.48
C ARG A 18 -11.91 0.83 10.69
N GLU A 19 -12.28 1.71 11.64
CA GLU A 19 -11.52 1.92 12.87
C GLU A 19 -11.34 0.65 13.70
N GLN A 20 -12.36 -0.21 13.74
CA GLN A 20 -12.30 -1.47 14.49
C GLN A 20 -11.31 -2.46 13.88
N PHE A 21 -11.00 -2.32 12.61
CA PHE A 21 -10.09 -3.19 11.86
C PHE A 21 -8.75 -2.53 11.53
N ALA A 22 -8.50 -1.34 12.07
CA ALA A 22 -7.22 -0.67 11.91
C ALA A 22 -6.10 -1.47 12.58
N VAL A 23 -4.98 -1.65 11.87
CA VAL A 23 -3.82 -2.40 12.35
C VAL A 23 -2.71 -1.41 12.68
N SER A 24 -2.25 -1.41 13.93
CA SER A 24 -1.12 -0.59 14.36
C SER A 24 0.20 -1.09 13.75
N GLU A 25 1.21 -0.23 13.65
CA GLU A 25 2.54 -0.66 13.18
C GLU A 25 3.13 -1.78 14.04
N GLU A 26 2.91 -1.74 15.37
CA GLU A 26 3.38 -2.76 16.29
C GLU A 26 2.70 -4.11 16.03
N SER A 27 1.37 -4.12 15.86
CA SER A 27 0.61 -5.34 15.51
C SER A 27 1.01 -5.89 14.16
N ALA A 28 1.17 -5.01 13.15
CA ALA A 28 1.64 -5.40 11.82
C ALA A 28 3.03 -6.04 11.88
N ARG A 29 3.96 -5.41 12.59
CA ARG A 29 5.32 -5.90 12.78
C ARG A 29 5.33 -7.26 13.47
N SER A 30 4.57 -7.41 14.55
CA SER A 30 4.45 -8.68 15.29
C SER A 30 3.88 -9.80 14.42
N GLY A 31 2.79 -9.52 13.70
CA GLY A 31 2.16 -10.51 12.81
C GLY A 31 3.06 -10.94 11.65
N LEU A 32 3.77 -9.99 11.02
CA LEU A 32 4.70 -10.29 9.93
C LEU A 32 5.92 -11.11 10.40
N ARG A 33 6.39 -10.88 11.61
CA ARG A 33 7.52 -11.62 12.21
C ARG A 33 7.19 -13.10 12.47
N HIS A 34 5.92 -13.40 12.77
CA HIS A 34 5.43 -14.76 13.05
C HIS A 34 4.68 -15.36 11.87
N LEU A 35 4.92 -14.87 10.65
CA LEU A 35 4.21 -15.32 9.45
C LEU A 35 4.42 -16.83 9.17
N ASP A 36 5.61 -17.35 9.44
CA ASP A 36 5.96 -18.78 9.23
C ASP A 36 5.15 -19.72 10.14
N GLU A 37 4.61 -19.21 11.26
CA GLU A 37 3.74 -19.96 12.17
C GLU A 37 2.28 -20.00 11.67
N GLN A 38 1.92 -19.13 10.74
CA GLN A 38 0.59 -19.09 10.12
C GLN A 38 0.53 -20.06 8.95
N SER A 39 -0.20 -21.14 9.12
CA SER A 39 -0.27 -22.19 8.10
C SER A 39 -0.76 -21.66 6.76
N GLY A 40 0.09 -21.76 5.76
CA GLY A 40 -0.25 -21.50 4.38
C GLY A 40 -0.03 -20.10 3.84
N ILE A 41 0.50 -19.13 4.63
CA ILE A 41 0.88 -17.82 4.13
C ILE A 41 2.41 -17.75 3.95
N ASN A 42 2.88 -17.65 2.71
CA ASN A 42 4.30 -17.67 2.37
C ASN A 42 4.95 -16.29 2.35
N GLU A 43 4.19 -15.26 1.98
CA GLU A 43 4.59 -13.86 1.91
C GLU A 43 3.39 -13.00 2.33
N ALA A 44 3.64 -11.86 3.01
CA ALA A 44 2.61 -10.89 3.31
C ALA A 44 3.13 -9.45 3.39
N VAL A 45 2.28 -8.50 2.99
CA VAL A 45 2.41 -7.07 3.26
C VAL A 45 1.08 -6.56 3.81
N ILE A 46 1.13 -5.81 4.91
CA ILE A 46 -0.05 -5.24 5.58
C ILE A 46 -0.07 -3.74 5.31
N LEU A 47 -1.09 -3.28 4.60
CA LEU A 47 -1.36 -1.87 4.34
C LEU A 47 -2.53 -1.42 5.21
N SER A 48 -2.26 -0.63 6.25
CA SER A 48 -3.28 -0.04 7.12
C SER A 48 -3.16 1.47 7.10
N THR A 49 -4.23 2.15 6.67
CA THR A 49 -4.32 3.60 6.51
C THR A 49 -5.65 4.09 7.06
N CYS A 50 -5.92 5.40 6.98
CA CYS A 50 -7.22 5.96 7.35
C CYS A 50 -8.40 5.45 6.49
N ASN A 51 -8.12 5.01 5.23
CA ASN A 51 -9.17 4.65 4.28
C ASN A 51 -9.26 3.16 3.96
N ARG A 52 -8.27 2.36 4.39
CA ARG A 52 -8.21 0.92 4.09
C ARG A 52 -7.33 0.15 5.05
N THR A 53 -7.69 -1.09 5.29
CA THR A 53 -6.82 -2.11 5.87
C THR A 53 -6.83 -3.32 4.96
N GLU A 54 -5.67 -3.65 4.39
CA GLU A 54 -5.51 -4.66 3.35
C GLU A 54 -4.30 -5.56 3.67
N ILE A 55 -4.43 -6.85 3.43
CA ILE A 55 -3.32 -7.80 3.49
C ILE A 55 -3.12 -8.40 2.12
N TYR A 56 -2.00 -8.07 1.50
CA TYR A 56 -1.52 -8.70 0.28
C TYR A 56 -0.69 -9.92 0.67
N ALA A 57 -1.02 -11.07 0.13
CA ALA A 57 -0.38 -12.32 0.52
C ALA A 57 -0.11 -13.24 -0.66
N VAL A 58 0.90 -14.08 -0.50
CA VAL A 58 1.13 -15.26 -1.35
C VAL A 58 0.78 -16.49 -0.54
N LEU A 59 -0.29 -17.17 -0.94
CA LEU A 59 -0.75 -18.38 -0.31
C LEU A 59 -0.04 -19.61 -0.92
N GLY A 60 0.47 -20.49 -0.04
CA GLY A 60 0.94 -21.81 -0.40
C GLY A 60 -0.21 -22.81 -0.60
N ASP A 61 0.15 -24.10 -0.79
CA ASP A 61 -0.83 -25.16 -1.07
C ASP A 61 -1.83 -25.40 0.08
N ALA A 62 -1.40 -25.17 1.33
CA ALA A 62 -2.24 -25.27 2.53
C ALA A 62 -2.98 -23.96 2.87
N GLY A 63 -2.70 -22.85 2.16
CA GLY A 63 -3.29 -21.56 2.43
C GLY A 63 -4.73 -21.45 1.95
N SER A 64 -5.57 -20.76 2.69
CA SER A 64 -6.97 -20.53 2.35
C SER A 64 -7.39 -19.09 2.66
N ARG A 65 -8.52 -18.66 2.07
CA ARG A 65 -9.17 -17.39 2.40
C ARG A 65 -9.49 -17.30 3.89
N GLU A 66 -9.99 -18.40 4.47
CA GLU A 66 -10.34 -18.49 5.89
C GLU A 66 -9.11 -18.36 6.80
N GLY A 67 -7.96 -18.92 6.38
CA GLY A 67 -6.69 -18.77 7.08
C GLY A 67 -6.21 -17.32 7.07
N LEU A 68 -6.31 -16.66 5.92
CA LEU A 68 -5.96 -15.25 5.77
C LEU A 68 -6.91 -14.34 6.56
N MET A 69 -8.22 -14.65 6.60
CA MET A 69 -9.20 -13.94 7.42
C MET A 69 -8.87 -14.05 8.91
N LYS A 70 -8.55 -15.27 9.40
CA LYS A 70 -8.14 -15.47 10.81
C LYS A 70 -6.89 -14.65 11.15
N PHE A 71 -5.92 -14.60 10.24
CA PHE A 71 -4.72 -13.79 10.42
C PHE A 71 -5.08 -12.29 10.49
N PHE A 72 -5.96 -11.80 9.59
CA PHE A 72 -6.43 -10.42 9.60
C PHE A 72 -7.11 -10.05 10.93
N LEU A 73 -8.03 -10.89 11.41
CA LEU A 73 -8.76 -10.67 12.64
C LEU A 73 -7.83 -10.66 13.87
N ALA A 74 -6.86 -11.56 13.91
CA ALA A 74 -5.85 -11.58 14.98
C ALA A 74 -5.02 -10.27 15.02
N LEU A 75 -4.67 -9.70 13.85
CA LEU A 75 -3.93 -8.44 13.76
C LEU A 75 -4.74 -7.24 14.25
N SER A 76 -6.02 -7.17 13.92
CA SER A 76 -6.90 -6.08 14.33
C SER A 76 -7.41 -6.20 15.77
N GLY A 77 -7.20 -7.36 16.41
CA GLY A 77 -7.74 -7.66 17.74
C GLY A 77 -9.26 -7.81 17.77
N ASN A 78 -9.89 -7.96 16.59
CA ASN A 78 -11.33 -8.10 16.48
C ASN A 78 -11.69 -9.59 16.28
N SER A 79 -12.71 -10.06 17.01
CA SER A 79 -13.20 -11.44 16.92
C SER A 79 -14.48 -11.58 16.10
N GLU A 80 -15.19 -10.48 15.86
CA GLU A 80 -16.41 -10.45 15.07
C GLU A 80 -16.15 -9.88 13.67
N SER A 81 -16.46 -10.66 12.64
CA SER A 81 -16.41 -10.22 11.26
C SER A 81 -17.68 -10.64 10.53
N ARG A 82 -18.13 -9.76 9.62
CA ARG A 82 -19.14 -10.11 8.62
C ARG A 82 -18.45 -10.18 7.28
N ASP A 83 -18.64 -11.26 6.54
CA ASP A 83 -18.01 -11.46 5.23
C ASP A 83 -18.29 -10.29 4.26
N GLU A 84 -19.44 -9.63 4.39
CA GLU A 84 -19.85 -8.48 3.60
C GLU A 84 -18.96 -7.22 3.78
N TYR A 85 -18.14 -7.17 4.85
CA TYR A 85 -17.23 -6.06 5.07
C TYR A 85 -15.96 -6.15 4.23
N PHE A 86 -15.61 -7.37 3.79
CA PHE A 86 -14.33 -7.67 3.18
C PHE A 86 -14.46 -7.96 1.71
N PHE A 87 -13.57 -7.38 0.93
CA PHE A 87 -13.32 -7.84 -0.43
C PHE A 87 -12.15 -8.84 -0.44
N TYR A 88 -12.14 -9.67 -1.46
CA TYR A 88 -11.09 -10.66 -1.68
C TYR A 88 -10.86 -10.80 -3.17
N TYR A 89 -9.62 -10.50 -3.62
CA TYR A 89 -9.22 -10.61 -5.01
C TYR A 89 -8.04 -11.56 -5.16
N GLU A 90 -7.99 -12.28 -6.27
CA GLU A 90 -6.92 -13.23 -6.60
C GLU A 90 -6.28 -12.90 -7.95
N GLY A 91 -5.00 -13.25 -8.12
CA GLY A 91 -4.27 -13.16 -9.40
C GLY A 91 -4.25 -11.76 -9.98
N GLU A 92 -4.74 -11.61 -11.22
CA GLU A 92 -4.78 -10.33 -11.93
C GLU A 92 -5.58 -9.26 -11.18
N GLU A 93 -6.73 -9.63 -10.59
CA GLU A 93 -7.54 -8.69 -9.83
C GLU A 93 -6.79 -8.12 -8.60
N CYS A 94 -5.97 -8.95 -7.95
CA CYS A 94 -5.10 -8.50 -6.87
C CYS A 94 -4.02 -7.53 -7.36
N ILE A 95 -3.40 -7.80 -8.51
CA ILE A 95 -2.40 -6.94 -9.13
C ILE A 95 -3.03 -5.60 -9.51
N ARG A 96 -4.16 -5.62 -10.19
CA ARG A 96 -4.94 -4.47 -10.62
C ARG A 96 -5.28 -3.58 -9.43
N HIS A 97 -5.85 -4.17 -8.38
CA HIS A 97 -6.22 -3.44 -7.17
C HIS A 97 -5.01 -2.72 -6.56
N LEU A 98 -3.86 -3.39 -6.39
CA LEU A 98 -2.67 -2.74 -5.84
C LEU A 98 -2.16 -1.59 -6.73
N PHE A 99 -2.22 -1.75 -8.06
CA PHE A 99 -1.75 -0.71 -8.98
C PHE A 99 -2.69 0.49 -9.00
N GLU A 100 -4.00 0.28 -8.93
CA GLU A 100 -5.01 1.34 -8.77
C GLU A 100 -4.81 2.08 -7.44
N VAL A 101 -4.59 1.35 -6.35
CA VAL A 101 -4.28 1.94 -5.04
C VAL A 101 -3.00 2.76 -5.10
N ALA A 102 -1.91 2.21 -5.67
CA ALA A 102 -0.62 2.90 -5.78
C ALA A 102 -0.69 4.16 -6.67
N SER A 103 -1.56 4.13 -7.66
CA SER A 103 -1.82 5.24 -8.58
C SER A 103 -2.79 6.28 -8.00
N GLY A 104 -3.46 5.97 -6.88
CA GLY A 104 -4.46 6.82 -6.27
C GLY A 104 -5.81 6.80 -7.02
N LEU A 105 -6.04 5.85 -7.92
CA LEU A 105 -7.32 5.65 -8.62
C LEU A 105 -8.39 5.08 -7.69
N ASP A 106 -7.98 4.20 -6.77
CA ASP A 106 -8.86 3.64 -5.73
C ASP A 106 -8.77 4.41 -4.40
N SER A 107 -8.39 5.66 -4.40
CA SER A 107 -8.42 6.51 -3.21
C SER A 107 -9.77 7.24 -3.10
N MET A 108 -10.19 7.57 -1.85
CA MET A 108 -11.37 8.41 -1.57
C MET A 108 -11.29 9.74 -2.34
N VAL A 109 -10.09 10.24 -2.50
CA VAL A 109 -9.75 11.38 -3.36
C VAL A 109 -8.82 10.90 -4.44
N ILE A 110 -9.33 10.79 -5.68
CA ILE A 110 -8.55 10.32 -6.82
C ILE A 110 -7.27 11.16 -6.96
N GLY A 111 -6.11 10.49 -7.03
CA GLY A 111 -4.81 11.14 -7.17
C GLY A 111 -4.16 11.59 -5.85
N GLU A 112 -4.68 11.18 -4.68
CA GLU A 112 -4.09 11.52 -3.38
C GLU A 112 -2.60 11.14 -3.29
N GLY A 113 -1.78 12.12 -2.85
CA GLY A 113 -0.32 11.97 -2.79
C GLY A 113 0.18 11.00 -1.72
N GLY A 114 -0.53 10.84 -0.60
CA GLY A 114 -0.08 10.12 0.58
C GLY A 114 -0.01 8.61 0.40
N ILE A 115 -0.95 8.01 -0.36
CA ILE A 115 -1.08 6.55 -0.48
C ILE A 115 0.20 5.87 -0.99
N LEU A 116 0.93 6.47 -1.93
CA LEU A 116 2.17 5.88 -2.45
C LEU A 116 3.26 5.80 -1.38
N ASN A 117 3.33 6.77 -0.47
CA ASN A 117 4.25 6.72 0.66
C ASN A 117 3.82 5.68 1.69
N GLN A 118 2.51 5.54 1.95
CA GLN A 118 1.96 4.51 2.83
C GLN A 118 2.27 3.11 2.32
N ILE A 119 2.11 2.86 1.00
CA ILE A 119 2.51 1.60 0.36
C ILE A 119 4.01 1.33 0.53
N LYS A 120 4.88 2.33 0.32
CA LYS A 120 6.33 2.19 0.54
C LYS A 120 6.65 1.84 1.98
N THR A 121 6.01 2.50 2.94
CA THR A 121 6.21 2.25 4.38
C THR A 121 5.79 0.84 4.75
N ALA A 122 4.60 0.40 4.32
CA ALA A 122 4.09 -0.95 4.54
C ALA A 122 5.02 -2.03 3.95
N TYR A 123 5.47 -1.82 2.72
CA TYR A 123 6.42 -2.72 2.05
C TYR A 123 7.78 -2.74 2.75
N THR A 124 8.32 -1.59 3.16
CA THR A 124 9.59 -1.50 3.89
C THR A 124 9.53 -2.23 5.23
N LEU A 125 8.39 -2.13 5.94
CA LEU A 125 8.14 -2.87 7.17
C LEU A 125 8.16 -4.38 6.92
N ALA A 126 7.46 -4.85 5.90
CA ALA A 126 7.41 -6.27 5.56
C ALA A 126 8.79 -6.83 5.13
N LEU A 127 9.59 -6.04 4.40
CA LEU A 127 10.98 -6.37 4.08
C LEU A 127 11.84 -6.50 5.34
N ALA A 128 11.72 -5.56 6.26
CA ALA A 128 12.50 -5.57 7.52
C ALA A 128 12.21 -6.82 8.36
N GLU A 129 10.97 -7.29 8.36
CA GLU A 129 10.53 -8.50 9.07
C GLU A 129 10.70 -9.79 8.23
N LYS A 130 11.30 -9.70 7.01
CA LYS A 130 11.52 -10.84 6.09
C LYS A 130 10.23 -11.56 5.68
N ALA A 131 9.12 -10.85 5.68
CA ALA A 131 7.81 -11.36 5.32
C ALA A 131 7.53 -11.33 3.82
N THR A 132 8.47 -10.85 3.00
CA THR A 132 8.36 -10.81 1.54
C THR A 132 9.49 -11.59 0.89
N LYS A 133 9.18 -12.23 -0.24
CA LYS A 133 10.13 -12.95 -1.09
C LYS A 133 9.99 -12.43 -2.53
N THR A 134 10.29 -13.26 -3.52
CA THR A 134 10.36 -12.87 -4.93
C THR A 134 9.05 -12.28 -5.46
N ILE A 135 7.89 -12.82 -5.09
CA ILE A 135 6.60 -12.43 -5.67
C ILE A 135 6.16 -11.05 -5.17
N LEU A 136 6.04 -10.89 -3.85
CA LEU A 136 5.62 -9.58 -3.32
C LEU A 136 6.69 -8.50 -3.52
N ASN A 137 7.98 -8.85 -3.50
CA ASN A 137 9.03 -7.91 -3.86
C ASN A 137 8.86 -7.38 -5.30
N THR A 138 8.63 -8.29 -6.26
CA THR A 138 8.41 -7.90 -7.67
C THR A 138 7.15 -7.06 -7.80
N LEU A 139 6.04 -7.47 -7.15
CA LEU A 139 4.75 -6.79 -7.20
C LEU A 139 4.82 -5.37 -6.63
N PHE A 140 5.35 -5.21 -5.40
CA PHE A 140 5.39 -3.92 -4.72
C PHE A 140 6.38 -2.94 -5.37
N HIS A 141 7.53 -3.43 -5.87
CA HIS A 141 8.42 -2.60 -6.67
C HIS A 141 7.74 -2.08 -7.93
N ARG A 142 7.00 -2.94 -8.63
CA ARG A 142 6.24 -2.52 -9.82
C ARG A 142 5.12 -1.56 -9.46
N ALA A 143 4.32 -1.84 -8.44
CA ALA A 143 3.26 -0.95 -7.96
C ALA A 143 3.78 0.46 -7.64
N ILE A 144 4.91 0.55 -6.93
CA ILE A 144 5.55 1.83 -6.61
C ILE A 144 6.01 2.55 -7.89
N THR A 145 6.52 1.81 -8.87
CA THR A 145 6.94 2.37 -10.17
C THR A 145 5.74 2.85 -10.97
N THR A 146 4.67 2.06 -11.03
CA THR A 146 3.39 2.40 -11.66
C THR A 146 2.81 3.69 -11.07
N GLY A 147 2.71 3.78 -9.74
CA GLY A 147 2.21 4.98 -9.08
C GLY A 147 3.06 6.23 -9.35
N LYS A 148 4.39 6.09 -9.48
CA LYS A 148 5.26 7.19 -9.89
C LYS A 148 5.04 7.57 -11.35
N ARG A 149 4.93 6.59 -12.25
CA ARG A 149 4.69 6.76 -13.67
C ARG A 149 3.39 7.52 -13.91
N VAL A 150 2.30 7.05 -13.30
CA VAL A 150 0.99 7.71 -13.37
C VAL A 150 1.07 9.18 -12.93
N ARG A 151 1.74 9.47 -11.82
CA ARG A 151 1.91 10.86 -11.35
C ARG A 151 2.74 11.75 -12.25
N THR A 152 3.66 11.16 -13.02
CA THR A 152 4.55 11.93 -13.91
C THR A 152 3.93 12.13 -15.28
N GLU A 153 3.21 11.12 -15.79
CA GLU A 153 2.65 11.11 -17.15
C GLU A 153 1.21 11.63 -17.20
N THR A 154 0.54 11.79 -16.04
CA THR A 154 -0.81 12.37 -15.94
C THR A 154 -0.84 13.54 -14.98
N GLN A 155 -1.91 14.35 -15.07
CA GLN A 155 -2.14 15.45 -14.12
C GLN A 155 -2.95 15.02 -12.89
N ILE A 156 -3.15 13.71 -12.69
CA ILE A 156 -3.98 13.18 -11.62
C ILE A 156 -3.52 13.62 -10.22
N ALA A 157 -2.20 13.75 -10.02
CA ALA A 157 -1.61 14.21 -8.76
C ALA A 157 -1.77 15.72 -8.53
N TYR A 158 -1.85 16.51 -9.58
CA TYR A 158 -2.03 17.98 -9.48
C TYR A 158 -3.49 18.35 -9.22
N SER A 159 -4.41 17.49 -9.61
CA SER A 159 -5.84 17.68 -9.39
C SER A 159 -6.35 16.98 -8.11
N ALA A 160 -5.46 16.35 -7.34
CA ALA A 160 -5.81 15.71 -6.09
C ALA A 160 -6.28 16.74 -5.07
N VAL A 161 -7.59 16.84 -4.94
CA VAL A 161 -8.19 17.47 -3.76
C VAL A 161 -7.95 16.51 -2.61
N SER A 162 -6.89 16.73 -1.84
CA SER A 162 -6.65 15.94 -0.63
C SER A 162 -7.83 16.10 0.32
N VAL A 163 -8.05 15.13 1.20
CA VAL A 163 -9.02 15.26 2.32
C VAL A 163 -8.78 16.57 3.06
N SER A 164 -7.52 16.95 3.24
CA SER A 164 -7.11 18.23 3.82
C SER A 164 -7.63 19.44 3.02
N TYR A 165 -7.62 19.39 1.69
CA TYR A 165 -8.21 20.44 0.86
C TYR A 165 -9.74 20.43 0.93
N ALA A 166 -10.37 19.24 0.91
CA ALA A 166 -11.83 19.11 1.06
C ALA A 166 -12.29 19.66 2.40
N ALA A 167 -11.54 19.43 3.49
CA ALA A 167 -11.80 20.00 4.80
C ALA A 167 -11.76 21.53 4.78
N VAL A 168 -10.74 22.10 4.14
CA VAL A 168 -10.64 23.57 3.99
C VAL A 168 -11.78 24.13 3.15
N LYS A 169 -12.15 23.47 2.05
CA LYS A 169 -13.28 23.89 1.20
C LYS A 169 -14.63 23.76 1.91
N LEU A 170 -14.80 22.74 2.75
CA LEU A 170 -15.98 22.59 3.57
C LEU A 170 -16.10 23.73 4.58
N ALA A 171 -15.02 24.03 5.30
CA ALA A 171 -14.97 25.13 6.23
C ALA A 171 -15.28 26.49 5.54
N GLU A 172 -14.67 26.73 4.37
CA GLU A 172 -14.92 27.93 3.54
C GLU A 172 -16.40 28.04 3.15
N LYS A 173 -17.02 26.93 2.75
CA LYS A 173 -18.45 26.90 2.39
C LYS A 173 -19.38 27.17 3.58
N ILE A 174 -19.09 26.62 4.76
CA ILE A 174 -19.91 26.77 5.96
C ILE A 174 -19.82 28.20 6.53
N LEU A 175 -18.60 28.76 6.52
CA LEU A 175 -18.34 30.08 7.08
C LEU A 175 -18.43 31.22 6.04
N ASN A 176 -18.76 30.91 4.77
CA ASN A 176 -18.80 31.77 3.59
C ASN A 176 -17.43 32.39 3.20
N SER A 177 -16.48 32.51 4.12
CA SER A 177 -15.10 32.95 3.91
C SER A 177 -14.24 32.51 5.08
N LEU A 178 -12.95 32.28 4.83
CA LEU A 178 -11.95 32.05 5.88
C LEU A 178 -11.17 33.31 6.23
N GLU A 179 -11.36 34.39 5.49
CA GLU A 179 -10.71 35.67 5.77
C GLU A 179 -11.10 36.21 7.15
N GLY A 180 -10.11 36.55 7.96
CA GLY A 180 -10.27 37.00 9.34
C GLY A 180 -10.71 35.94 10.33
N ARG A 181 -10.85 34.66 9.92
CA ARG A 181 -11.17 33.53 10.79
C ARG A 181 -9.95 32.98 11.49
N SER A 182 -10.18 32.20 12.55
CA SER A 182 -9.12 31.53 13.30
C SER A 182 -9.30 30.01 13.26
N ALA A 183 -8.19 29.29 13.07
CA ALA A 183 -8.17 27.84 12.96
C ALA A 183 -7.22 27.22 13.99
N MET A 184 -7.61 26.06 14.54
CA MET A 184 -6.78 25.22 15.39
C MET A 184 -6.65 23.83 14.75
N VAL A 185 -5.41 23.37 14.62
CA VAL A 185 -5.07 22.06 14.02
C VAL A 185 -4.46 21.15 15.07
N PHE A 186 -5.06 20.00 15.28
CA PHE A 186 -4.53 18.92 16.10
C PHE A 186 -3.79 17.93 15.22
N GLY A 187 -2.49 17.81 15.41
CA GLY A 187 -1.58 16.98 14.65
C GLY A 187 -0.47 17.79 13.98
N ALA A 188 0.64 17.12 13.70
CA ALA A 188 1.77 17.67 12.96
C ALA A 188 2.39 16.59 12.03
N GLY A 189 1.58 15.67 11.54
CA GLY A 189 1.92 14.70 10.51
C GLY A 189 1.66 15.26 9.11
N GLU A 190 1.86 14.41 8.09
CA GLU A 190 1.72 14.78 6.68
C GLU A 190 0.34 15.37 6.35
N ALA A 191 -0.75 14.78 6.87
CA ALA A 191 -2.11 15.27 6.66
C ALA A 191 -2.34 16.67 7.28
N ALA A 192 -1.80 16.89 8.48
CA ALA A 192 -1.88 18.18 9.16
C ALA A 192 -1.04 19.25 8.42
N GLU A 193 0.17 18.92 7.97
CA GLU A 193 1.03 19.83 7.19
C GLU A 193 0.34 20.23 5.87
N LEU A 194 -0.28 19.28 5.18
CA LEU A 194 -1.02 19.54 3.95
C LEU A 194 -2.27 20.39 4.20
N LEU A 195 -2.97 20.16 5.33
CA LEU A 195 -4.10 20.98 5.75
C LEU A 195 -3.67 22.42 5.98
N VAL A 196 -2.61 22.64 6.76
CA VAL A 196 -2.08 23.97 7.08
C VAL A 196 -1.63 24.68 5.81
N LYS A 197 -0.98 23.96 4.87
CA LYS A 197 -0.62 24.50 3.56
C LYS A 197 -1.84 24.95 2.74
N ASN A 198 -2.95 24.20 2.79
CA ASN A 198 -4.19 24.57 2.11
C ASN A 198 -4.93 25.73 2.80
N LEU A 199 -4.72 25.95 4.09
CA LEU A 199 -5.21 27.12 4.82
C LEU A 199 -4.38 28.38 4.56
N GLN A 200 -3.10 28.20 4.17
CA GLN A 200 -2.22 29.31 3.82
C GLN A 200 -2.80 30.11 2.64
N GLY A 201 -2.72 31.42 2.72
CA GLY A 201 -3.27 32.32 1.68
C GLY A 201 -4.80 32.49 1.72
N LYS A 202 -5.50 31.90 2.71
CA LYS A 202 -6.94 32.08 2.92
C LYS A 202 -7.30 33.29 3.79
N GLY A 203 -6.31 34.06 4.24
CA GLY A 203 -6.51 35.27 5.05
C GLY A 203 -6.93 34.98 6.51
N LEU A 204 -6.51 33.85 7.07
CA LEU A 204 -6.74 33.57 8.49
C LEU A 204 -6.10 34.64 9.36
N SER A 205 -6.83 35.06 10.40
CA SER A 205 -6.31 35.99 11.41
C SER A 205 -5.41 35.28 12.44
N ARG A 206 -5.63 33.98 12.66
CA ARG A 206 -4.88 33.18 13.62
C ARG A 206 -4.87 31.72 13.21
N LEU A 207 -3.70 31.08 13.27
CA LEU A 207 -3.49 29.65 13.07
C LEU A 207 -2.81 29.07 14.31
N VAL A 208 -3.46 28.16 14.98
CA VAL A 208 -2.95 27.45 16.17
C VAL A 208 -2.69 26.00 15.82
N ILE A 209 -1.52 25.50 16.17
CA ILE A 209 -1.12 24.11 15.91
C ILE A 209 -0.78 23.45 17.25
N THR A 210 -1.29 22.25 17.44
CA THR A 210 -0.99 21.44 18.63
C THR A 210 -0.69 20.01 18.25
N ASN A 211 0.24 19.40 18.96
CA ASN A 211 0.60 17.99 18.79
C ASN A 211 1.10 17.41 20.10
N ARG A 212 0.95 16.09 20.30
CA ARG A 212 1.48 15.39 21.48
C ARG A 212 2.98 15.63 21.68
N HIS A 213 3.73 15.63 20.60
CA HIS A 213 5.13 16.04 20.55
C HIS A 213 5.20 17.54 20.22
N TYR A 214 5.36 18.37 21.24
CA TYR A 214 5.30 19.84 21.10
C TYR A 214 6.33 20.39 20.10
N ASP A 215 7.52 19.79 20.01
CA ASP A 215 8.56 20.20 19.07
C ASP A 215 8.11 20.12 17.61
N LYS A 216 7.30 19.09 17.26
CA LYS A 216 6.72 18.96 15.93
C LYS A 216 5.65 20.03 15.65
N ALA A 217 4.87 20.39 16.67
CA ALA A 217 3.91 21.49 16.53
C ALA A 217 4.65 22.83 16.33
N LEU A 218 5.73 23.05 17.06
CA LEU A 218 6.57 24.25 16.93
C LEU A 218 7.23 24.34 15.55
N GLU A 219 7.76 23.22 15.04
CA GLU A 219 8.34 23.16 13.70
C GLU A 219 7.30 23.52 12.62
N LEU A 220 6.12 22.89 12.69
CA LEU A 220 5.05 23.12 11.71
C LEU A 220 4.51 24.55 11.81
N ALA A 221 4.29 25.08 13.02
CA ALA A 221 3.86 26.46 13.24
C ALA A 221 4.88 27.45 12.67
N GLY A 222 6.18 27.22 12.87
CA GLY A 222 7.24 28.07 12.34
C GLY A 222 7.31 28.11 10.81
N LYS A 223 6.95 27.00 10.13
CA LYS A 223 6.90 26.94 8.65
C LYS A 223 5.76 27.78 8.06
N PHE A 224 4.68 27.99 8.79
CA PHE A 224 3.43 28.59 8.28
C PHE A 224 2.95 29.81 9.05
N ASP A 225 3.83 30.45 9.80
CA ASP A 225 3.54 31.67 10.59
C ASP A 225 2.35 31.47 11.57
N GLY A 226 2.32 30.30 12.19
CA GLY A 226 1.30 29.90 13.17
C GLY A 226 1.83 29.93 14.60
N GLU A 227 0.94 29.68 15.56
CA GLU A 227 1.21 29.59 17.00
C GLU A 227 1.17 28.12 17.42
N ALA A 228 2.22 27.64 18.10
CA ALA A 228 2.20 26.32 18.71
C ALA A 228 1.72 26.39 20.17
N VAL A 229 0.77 25.51 20.54
CA VAL A 229 0.28 25.40 21.91
C VAL A 229 0.45 23.99 22.46
N PRO A 230 0.68 23.82 23.78
CA PRO A 230 0.77 22.50 24.38
C PRO A 230 -0.51 21.69 24.24
N PHE A 231 -0.36 20.41 23.88
CA PHE A 231 -1.49 19.51 23.61
C PHE A 231 -2.47 19.40 24.78
N ALA A 232 -1.97 19.27 26.01
CA ALA A 232 -2.79 19.10 27.21
C ALA A 232 -3.75 20.27 27.46
N ASN A 233 -3.43 21.48 26.99
CA ASN A 233 -4.18 22.69 27.22
C ASN A 233 -4.73 23.31 25.94
N ALA A 234 -4.71 22.60 24.82
CA ALA A 234 -5.03 23.15 23.51
C ALA A 234 -6.40 23.86 23.49
N LEU A 235 -7.44 23.21 24.02
CA LEU A 235 -8.80 23.78 24.06
C LEU A 235 -8.98 24.98 25.00
N SER A 236 -8.00 25.25 25.87
CA SER A 236 -8.02 26.53 26.64
C SER A 236 -7.63 27.74 25.81
N HIS A 237 -7.01 27.51 24.66
CA HIS A 237 -6.62 28.53 23.66
C HIS A 237 -7.63 28.66 22.50
N ALA A 238 -8.80 27.98 22.62
CA ALA A 238 -9.77 27.87 21.52
C ALA A 238 -11.00 28.82 21.68
N ASP A 239 -11.01 29.76 22.62
CA ASP A 239 -12.16 30.60 22.88
C ASP A 239 -12.55 31.47 21.67
N ASP A 240 -11.61 31.87 20.85
CA ASP A 240 -11.78 32.67 19.63
C ASP A 240 -11.61 31.87 18.31
N ILE A 241 -11.41 30.55 18.42
CA ILE A 241 -11.21 29.66 17.26
C ILE A 241 -12.54 29.38 16.55
N ASP A 242 -12.61 29.61 15.25
CA ASP A 242 -13.78 29.33 14.41
C ASP A 242 -13.79 27.90 13.87
N ILE A 243 -12.60 27.31 13.65
CA ILE A 243 -12.43 26.02 13.02
C ILE A 243 -11.48 25.17 13.86
N ILE A 244 -11.89 23.97 14.23
CA ILE A 244 -11.01 22.92 14.78
C ILE A 244 -10.88 21.83 13.72
N VAL A 245 -9.66 21.43 13.37
CA VAL A 245 -9.41 20.27 12.52
C VAL A 245 -8.48 19.31 13.24
N THR A 246 -8.84 18.03 13.23
CA THR A 246 -8.03 16.98 13.82
C THR A 246 -7.47 16.05 12.75
N ALA A 247 -6.18 15.75 12.84
CA ALA A 247 -5.42 14.93 11.91
C ALA A 247 -4.31 14.18 12.65
N THR A 248 -4.67 13.40 13.69
CA THR A 248 -3.68 12.65 14.47
C THR A 248 -3.81 11.14 14.27
N GLY A 249 -2.85 10.37 14.77
CA GLY A 249 -2.93 8.91 14.84
C GLY A 249 -3.25 8.43 16.26
N ALA A 250 -4.05 9.19 17.03
CA ALA A 250 -4.43 8.77 18.37
C ALA A 250 -5.38 7.57 18.34
N SER A 251 -5.24 6.67 19.30
CA SER A 251 -6.13 5.51 19.44
C SER A 251 -7.38 5.80 20.27
N GLN A 252 -7.54 7.02 20.75
CA GLN A 252 -8.65 7.47 21.60
C GLN A 252 -9.04 8.88 21.22
N TYR A 253 -10.31 9.24 21.47
CA TYR A 253 -10.80 10.61 21.28
C TYR A 253 -9.96 11.62 22.06
N ILE A 254 -9.42 12.62 21.34
CA ILE A 254 -8.63 13.72 21.92
C ILE A 254 -9.45 14.99 22.13
N VAL A 255 -10.58 15.14 21.40
CA VAL A 255 -11.55 16.22 21.56
C VAL A 255 -12.86 15.62 22.05
N LYS A 256 -13.14 15.76 23.35
CA LYS A 256 -14.32 15.14 23.97
C LYS A 256 -15.49 16.11 24.05
N ALA A 257 -16.71 15.58 24.06
CA ALA A 257 -17.92 16.39 24.13
C ALA A 257 -18.00 17.26 25.41
N TRP A 258 -17.46 16.79 26.53
CA TRP A 258 -17.39 17.57 27.77
C TRP A 258 -16.48 18.81 27.61
N ASP A 259 -15.33 18.65 26.98
CA ASP A 259 -14.38 19.75 26.77
C ASP A 259 -14.96 20.81 25.82
N VAL A 260 -15.61 20.35 24.73
CA VAL A 260 -16.26 21.25 23.77
C VAL A 260 -17.48 21.97 24.40
N ARG A 261 -18.27 21.32 25.26
CA ARG A 261 -19.34 21.98 26.00
C ARG A 261 -18.78 23.10 26.88
N ASN A 262 -17.71 22.86 27.60
CA ASN A 262 -17.06 23.87 28.43
C ASN A 262 -16.48 25.02 27.58
N LEU A 263 -15.90 24.71 26.43
CA LEU A 263 -15.46 25.70 25.45
C LEU A 263 -16.63 26.57 24.98
N MET A 264 -17.74 25.95 24.57
CA MET A 264 -18.92 26.69 24.07
C MET A 264 -19.60 27.55 25.12
N MET A 265 -19.49 27.22 26.43
CA MET A 265 -19.96 28.09 27.51
C MET A 265 -19.14 29.40 27.61
N ARG A 266 -17.85 29.36 27.30
CA ARG A 266 -16.96 30.54 27.29
C ARG A 266 -17.11 31.38 26.03
N ARG A 267 -17.50 30.73 24.95
CA ARG A 267 -17.69 31.35 23.64
C ARG A 267 -19.10 31.94 23.57
N SER A 268 -19.28 33.16 23.40
CA SER A 268 -20.61 33.76 23.12
C SER A 268 -21.35 32.91 22.03
N VAL A 269 -22.27 33.41 21.27
CA VAL A 269 -23.08 32.68 20.27
C VAL A 269 -22.30 32.31 18.97
N LYS A 270 -20.97 32.40 18.98
CA LYS A 270 -20.16 32.14 17.77
C LYS A 270 -20.17 30.63 17.41
N PRO A 271 -20.48 30.28 16.15
CA PRO A 271 -20.42 28.89 15.70
C PRO A 271 -18.99 28.32 15.74
N LEU A 272 -18.89 27.01 15.93
CA LEU A 272 -17.65 26.25 15.83
C LEU A 272 -17.82 25.19 14.76
N VAL A 273 -16.89 25.15 13.81
CA VAL A 273 -16.79 24.08 12.81
C VAL A 273 -15.71 23.12 13.27
N ALA A 274 -16.07 21.89 13.52
CA ALA A 274 -15.14 20.79 13.87
C ALA A 274 -15.08 19.82 12.71
N ILE A 275 -13.87 19.51 12.23
CA ILE A 275 -13.63 18.61 11.10
C ILE A 275 -12.63 17.56 11.54
N ASP A 276 -13.03 16.31 11.52
CA ASP A 276 -12.19 15.17 11.89
C ASP A 276 -11.74 14.43 10.64
N ILE A 277 -10.45 14.51 10.36
CA ILE A 277 -9.82 13.77 9.25
C ILE A 277 -8.90 12.65 9.75
N ALA A 278 -8.95 12.34 11.04
CA ALA A 278 -8.17 11.26 11.66
C ALA A 278 -8.87 9.90 11.55
N VAL A 279 -8.08 8.86 11.53
CA VAL A 279 -8.53 7.46 11.68
C VAL A 279 -7.51 6.73 12.57
N PRO A 280 -7.97 6.22 13.73
CA PRO A 280 -9.30 6.35 14.32
C PRO A 280 -9.70 7.81 14.58
N SER A 281 -11.01 8.06 14.73
CA SER A 281 -11.53 9.41 14.99
C SER A 281 -10.91 10.04 16.23
N ASP A 282 -10.54 11.29 16.08
CA ASP A 282 -9.99 12.13 17.15
C ASP A 282 -11.09 12.85 17.95
N ILE A 283 -12.27 13.06 17.36
CA ILE A 283 -13.39 13.81 17.94
C ILE A 283 -14.51 12.87 18.34
N GLU A 284 -14.98 13.00 19.59
CA GLU A 284 -16.12 12.23 20.09
C GLU A 284 -17.40 12.59 19.32
N PRO A 285 -18.19 11.61 18.79
CA PRO A 285 -19.38 11.87 17.96
C PRO A 285 -20.42 12.78 18.62
N GLU A 286 -20.54 12.73 19.97
CA GLU A 286 -21.43 13.56 20.76
C GLU A 286 -21.13 15.07 20.66
N VAL A 287 -19.97 15.47 20.16
CA VAL A 287 -19.62 16.86 19.85
C VAL A 287 -20.58 17.46 18.82
N GLY A 288 -21.04 16.65 17.86
CA GLY A 288 -22.01 17.06 16.84
C GLY A 288 -23.40 17.40 17.40
N ASN A 289 -23.72 16.96 18.64
CA ASN A 289 -24.99 17.26 19.30
C ASN A 289 -24.96 18.58 20.13
N ILE A 290 -23.81 19.27 20.16
CA ILE A 290 -23.65 20.50 20.91
C ILE A 290 -24.18 21.68 20.09
N ARG A 291 -25.01 22.52 20.71
CA ARG A 291 -25.56 23.68 20.04
C ARG A 291 -24.47 24.61 19.50
N ASN A 292 -24.65 25.09 18.27
CA ASN A 292 -23.69 25.91 17.51
C ASN A 292 -22.34 25.22 17.18
N VAL A 293 -22.27 23.91 17.27
CA VAL A 293 -21.14 23.11 16.78
C VAL A 293 -21.61 22.32 15.59
N SER A 294 -20.83 22.36 14.51
CA SER A 294 -21.01 21.51 13.33
C SER A 294 -19.83 20.57 13.24
N LEU A 295 -20.07 19.29 13.46
CA LEU A 295 -19.06 18.23 13.34
C LEU A 295 -19.17 17.55 11.98
N TYR A 296 -18.04 17.40 11.32
CA TYR A 296 -17.88 16.66 10.05
C TYR A 296 -16.73 15.69 10.19
N ASN A 297 -16.92 14.51 9.66
CA ASN A 297 -15.89 13.47 9.62
C ASN A 297 -15.40 13.21 8.17
N MET A 298 -14.54 12.21 8.01
CA MET A 298 -13.96 11.81 6.73
C MET A 298 -15.02 11.45 5.68
N ASP A 299 -16.10 10.78 6.08
CA ASP A 299 -17.16 10.33 5.15
C ASP A 299 -18.00 11.52 4.65
N ASP A 300 -18.20 12.55 5.50
CA ASP A 300 -18.92 13.79 5.11
C ASP A 300 -18.13 14.59 4.03
N LEU A 301 -16.82 14.46 4.01
CA LEU A 301 -15.97 15.12 3.02
C LEU A 301 -16.09 14.47 1.63
N GLN A 302 -16.45 13.19 1.54
CA GLN A 302 -16.58 12.45 0.30
C GLN A 302 -17.58 13.11 -0.68
N GLY A 303 -18.73 13.53 -0.20
CA GLY A 303 -19.76 14.18 -1.02
C GLY A 303 -19.36 15.54 -1.61
N ILE A 304 -18.35 16.21 -1.04
CA ILE A 304 -17.80 17.47 -1.56
C ILE A 304 -16.79 17.20 -2.68
N VAL A 305 -16.06 16.12 -2.53
CA VAL A 305 -15.06 15.65 -3.50
C VAL A 305 -15.72 15.17 -4.79
N GLU A 306 -16.84 14.47 -4.70
CA GLU A 306 -17.57 13.90 -5.86
C GLU A 306 -18.04 14.97 -6.86
N LYS A 307 -18.36 16.17 -6.43
CA LYS A 307 -18.78 17.26 -7.33
C LYS A 307 -17.66 17.82 -8.22
N ASN A 308 -16.40 17.62 -7.86
CA ASN A 308 -15.25 18.03 -8.67
C ASN A 308 -14.74 16.93 -9.63
N ILE A 309 -15.41 15.78 -9.66
CA ILE A 309 -14.99 14.57 -10.38
C ILE A 309 -14.99 14.73 -11.90
N ARG A 310 -15.88 15.52 -12.49
CA ARG A 310 -16.00 15.65 -13.96
C ARG A 310 -14.73 16.15 -14.68
N PHE A 311 -13.88 16.91 -13.98
CA PHE A 311 -12.60 17.35 -14.55
C PHE A 311 -11.52 16.25 -14.56
N ARG A 312 -11.73 15.18 -13.76
CA ARG A 312 -10.76 14.10 -13.53
C ARG A 312 -10.98 12.88 -14.41
N GLU A 313 -12.13 12.76 -15.05
CA GLU A 313 -12.48 11.57 -15.85
C GLU A 313 -11.44 11.32 -16.95
N GLY A 314 -10.98 12.34 -17.67
CA GLY A 314 -9.98 12.19 -18.72
C GLY A 314 -8.55 11.85 -18.23
N GLU A 315 -8.17 12.30 -17.04
CA GLU A 315 -6.85 11.96 -16.45
C GLU A 315 -6.87 10.60 -15.76
N ALA A 316 -8.04 10.18 -15.23
CA ALA A 316 -8.24 8.84 -14.71
C ALA A 316 -8.17 7.80 -15.84
N GLU A 317 -8.81 8.04 -17.00
CA GLU A 317 -8.70 7.15 -18.15
C GLU A 317 -7.26 6.97 -18.64
N ARG A 318 -6.45 8.04 -18.65
CA ARG A 318 -5.02 7.95 -18.97
C ARG A 318 -4.26 7.13 -17.94
N ALA A 319 -4.57 7.32 -16.66
CA ALA A 319 -3.96 6.54 -15.58
C ALA A 319 -4.32 5.07 -15.67
N GLU A 320 -5.57 4.74 -16.01
CA GLU A 320 -6.03 3.36 -16.25
C GLU A 320 -5.27 2.69 -17.40
N ILE A 321 -5.01 3.40 -18.51
CA ILE A 321 -4.19 2.87 -19.61
C ILE A 321 -2.80 2.50 -19.13
N ILE A 322 -2.16 3.36 -18.32
CA ILE A 322 -0.84 3.08 -17.75
C ILE A 322 -0.89 1.86 -16.83
N VAL A 323 -1.93 1.74 -16.00
CA VAL A 323 -2.13 0.60 -15.11
C VAL A 323 -2.26 -0.70 -15.92
N GLU A 324 -3.04 -0.69 -17.01
CA GLU A 324 -3.20 -1.85 -17.90
C GLU A 324 -1.88 -2.28 -18.57
N GLU A 325 -1.06 -1.34 -19.03
CA GLU A 325 0.27 -1.63 -19.57
C GLU A 325 1.16 -2.30 -18.54
N GLU A 326 1.14 -1.80 -17.31
CA GLU A 326 1.96 -2.31 -16.22
C GLU A 326 1.49 -3.67 -15.71
N ILE A 327 0.17 -3.94 -15.73
CA ILE A 327 -0.40 -5.27 -15.43
C ILE A 327 0.14 -6.29 -16.43
N ARG A 328 0.02 -6.05 -17.74
CA ARG A 328 0.57 -6.96 -18.76
C ARG A 328 2.05 -7.24 -18.54
N SER A 329 2.83 -6.20 -18.29
CA SER A 329 4.27 -6.32 -18.08
C SER A 329 4.64 -7.14 -16.84
N ILE A 330 3.87 -7.04 -15.74
CA ILE A 330 4.15 -7.84 -14.53
C ILE A 330 3.67 -9.28 -14.69
N GLU A 331 2.59 -9.52 -15.42
CA GLU A 331 2.13 -10.88 -15.73
C GLU A 331 3.17 -11.65 -16.56
N GLU A 332 3.72 -11.03 -17.60
CA GLU A 332 4.85 -11.58 -18.35
C GLU A 332 6.03 -11.91 -17.41
N ARG A 333 6.31 -11.03 -16.46
CA ARG A 333 7.37 -11.24 -15.47
C ARG A 333 7.06 -12.40 -14.54
N PHE A 334 5.83 -12.52 -14.03
CA PHE A 334 5.43 -13.64 -13.17
C PHE A 334 5.44 -14.96 -13.93
N THR A 335 4.98 -14.95 -15.16
CA THR A 335 5.06 -16.07 -16.09
C THR A 335 6.49 -16.56 -16.24
N TYR A 336 7.44 -15.65 -16.51
CA TYR A 336 8.86 -15.98 -16.56
C TYR A 336 9.39 -16.54 -15.23
N LEU A 337 9.04 -15.89 -14.10
CA LEU A 337 9.48 -16.33 -12.76
C LEU A 337 8.94 -17.73 -12.40
N SER A 338 7.75 -18.08 -12.85
CA SER A 338 7.14 -19.37 -12.58
C SER A 338 7.85 -20.54 -13.27
N THR A 339 8.40 -20.33 -14.47
CA THR A 339 9.08 -21.36 -15.28
C THR A 339 10.58 -21.42 -14.99
N ARG A 340 11.19 -20.32 -14.57
CA ARG A 340 12.63 -20.17 -14.35
C ARG A 340 13.27 -21.26 -13.46
N PRO A 341 12.71 -21.69 -12.33
CA PRO A 341 13.34 -22.72 -11.49
C PRO A 341 13.54 -24.03 -12.23
N VAL A 342 12.58 -24.46 -13.08
CA VAL A 342 12.69 -25.66 -13.90
C VAL A 342 13.74 -25.46 -15.01
N MET A 343 13.74 -24.30 -15.65
CA MET A 343 14.72 -23.96 -16.70
C MET A 343 16.16 -23.97 -16.15
N VAL A 344 16.39 -23.36 -14.99
CA VAL A 344 17.72 -23.33 -14.34
C VAL A 344 18.13 -24.75 -13.96
N SER A 345 17.27 -25.51 -13.27
CA SER A 345 17.59 -26.88 -12.87
C SER A 345 17.89 -27.81 -14.07
N LEU A 346 17.17 -27.62 -15.17
CA LEU A 346 17.43 -28.36 -16.43
C LEU A 346 18.77 -27.98 -17.04
N SER A 347 19.08 -26.69 -17.09
CA SER A 347 20.35 -26.16 -17.62
C SER A 347 21.52 -26.64 -16.79
N ASP A 348 21.46 -26.54 -15.46
CA ASP A 348 22.53 -26.97 -14.56
C ASP A 348 22.80 -28.45 -14.66
N LYS A 349 21.76 -29.27 -14.70
CA LYS A 349 21.90 -30.70 -14.86
C LYS A 349 22.57 -31.10 -16.19
N ALA A 350 22.16 -30.46 -17.26
CA ALA A 350 22.75 -30.70 -18.57
C ALA A 350 24.23 -30.28 -18.61
N GLU A 351 24.56 -29.15 -17.96
CA GLU A 351 25.93 -28.69 -17.84
C GLU A 351 26.79 -29.61 -16.96
N GLU A 352 26.27 -30.12 -15.87
CA GLU A 352 26.94 -31.13 -15.04
C GLU A 352 27.27 -32.41 -15.85
N ILE A 353 26.31 -32.91 -16.65
CA ILE A 353 26.51 -34.04 -17.52
C ILE A 353 27.58 -33.74 -18.54
N ARG A 354 27.50 -32.60 -19.24
CA ARG A 354 28.48 -32.15 -20.23
C ARG A 354 29.88 -32.12 -19.65
N GLN A 355 30.07 -31.48 -18.51
CA GLN A 355 31.39 -31.33 -17.89
C GLN A 355 31.95 -32.67 -17.43
N ARG A 356 31.09 -33.57 -16.93
CA ARG A 356 31.52 -34.92 -16.53
C ARG A 356 32.01 -35.72 -17.73
N GLU A 357 31.26 -35.73 -18.82
CA GLU A 357 31.65 -36.49 -20.03
C GLU A 357 32.84 -35.85 -20.73
N MET A 358 32.94 -34.52 -20.73
CA MET A 358 34.14 -33.81 -21.23
C MET A 358 35.41 -34.21 -20.49
N ARG A 359 35.38 -34.25 -19.15
CA ARG A 359 36.52 -34.68 -18.33
C ARG A 359 36.92 -36.10 -18.66
N LYS A 360 35.96 -37.02 -18.80
CA LYS A 360 36.22 -38.43 -19.17
C LYS A 360 36.79 -38.57 -20.57
N GLY A 361 36.29 -37.76 -21.51
CA GLY A 361 36.77 -37.77 -22.90
C GLY A 361 38.20 -37.26 -23.02
N MET A 362 38.46 -36.06 -22.42
CA MET A 362 39.80 -35.47 -22.45
C MET A 362 40.87 -36.35 -21.76
N ALA A 363 40.51 -37.08 -20.73
CA ALA A 363 41.44 -38.01 -20.03
C ALA A 363 41.83 -39.23 -20.87
N LYS A 364 41.17 -39.46 -22.00
CA LYS A 364 41.45 -40.61 -22.91
C LYS A 364 42.20 -40.19 -24.17
N ILE A 365 42.46 -38.90 -24.36
CA ILE A 365 43.14 -38.38 -25.57
C ILE A 365 44.46 -37.76 -25.13
N ASP A 366 45.55 -38.35 -25.54
CA ASP A 366 46.89 -37.82 -25.28
C ASP A 366 47.23 -36.68 -26.25
N GLY A 367 48.01 -35.69 -25.76
CA GLY A 367 48.56 -34.62 -26.60
C GLY A 367 47.58 -33.50 -26.95
N LEU A 368 46.43 -33.38 -26.30
CA LEU A 368 45.49 -32.25 -26.49
C LEU A 368 46.14 -30.92 -26.16
N THR A 369 46.18 -30.03 -27.15
CA THR A 369 46.57 -28.65 -26.93
C THR A 369 45.47 -27.87 -26.19
N ASP A 370 45.81 -26.70 -25.65
CA ASP A 370 44.80 -25.86 -25.00
C ASP A 370 43.76 -25.32 -26.01
N GLU A 371 44.13 -25.17 -27.26
CA GLU A 371 43.22 -24.82 -28.34
C GLU A 371 42.20 -25.94 -28.60
N ASP A 372 42.67 -27.20 -28.69
CA ASP A 372 41.79 -28.37 -28.86
C ASP A 372 40.78 -28.47 -27.71
N LYS A 373 41.21 -28.23 -26.47
CA LYS A 373 40.33 -28.21 -25.30
C LYS A 373 39.27 -27.10 -25.39
N ARG A 374 39.63 -25.91 -25.90
CA ARG A 374 38.67 -24.80 -26.12
C ARG A 374 37.64 -25.18 -27.19
N VAL A 375 38.09 -25.73 -28.32
CA VAL A 375 37.19 -26.14 -29.41
C VAL A 375 36.21 -27.22 -28.92
N LEU A 376 36.71 -28.25 -28.24
CA LEU A 376 35.85 -29.30 -27.66
C LEU A 376 34.85 -28.76 -26.63
N ASN A 377 35.31 -27.84 -25.77
CA ASN A 377 34.44 -27.21 -24.80
C ASN A 377 33.35 -26.39 -25.47
N HIS A 378 33.68 -25.59 -26.49
CA HIS A 378 32.71 -24.82 -27.26
C HIS A 378 31.72 -25.72 -28.00
N MET A 379 32.20 -26.72 -28.70
CA MET A 379 31.38 -27.66 -29.46
C MET A 379 30.35 -28.37 -28.56
N THR A 380 30.79 -28.91 -27.44
CA THR A 380 29.89 -29.61 -26.50
C THR A 380 28.89 -28.66 -25.81
N HIS A 381 29.30 -27.44 -25.49
CA HIS A 381 28.41 -26.40 -24.97
C HIS A 381 27.33 -26.06 -26.00
N MET A 382 27.68 -25.88 -27.25
CA MET A 382 26.75 -25.61 -28.35
C MET A 382 25.77 -26.75 -28.60
N ILE A 383 26.21 -28.00 -28.46
CA ILE A 383 25.34 -29.17 -28.57
C ILE A 383 24.27 -29.13 -27.47
N VAL A 384 24.68 -28.98 -26.21
CA VAL A 384 23.75 -28.89 -25.06
C VAL A 384 22.77 -27.75 -25.23
N ARG A 385 23.25 -26.56 -25.59
CA ARG A 385 22.43 -25.39 -25.83
C ARG A 385 21.36 -25.59 -26.92
N LYS A 386 21.75 -26.28 -28.03
CA LYS A 386 20.82 -26.57 -29.13
C LYS A 386 19.77 -27.60 -28.72
N ILE A 387 20.15 -28.63 -27.96
CA ILE A 387 19.21 -29.65 -27.47
C ILE A 387 18.20 -29.07 -26.51
N LEU A 388 18.62 -28.18 -25.61
CA LEU A 388 17.74 -27.57 -24.60
C LEU A 388 16.89 -26.43 -25.16
N ARG A 389 17.19 -25.93 -26.35
CA ARG A 389 16.52 -24.75 -26.91
C ARG A 389 15.00 -24.96 -27.01
N GLU A 390 14.58 -26.04 -27.67
CA GLU A 390 13.15 -26.28 -27.90
C GLU A 390 12.35 -26.53 -26.60
N PRO A 391 12.81 -27.37 -25.66
CA PRO A 391 12.18 -27.51 -24.35
C PRO A 391 12.04 -26.19 -23.59
N MET A 392 13.05 -25.30 -23.68
CA MET A 392 13.00 -24.00 -22.98
C MET A 392 12.05 -23.01 -23.66
N ILE A 393 12.02 -22.98 -25.00
CA ILE A 393 11.05 -22.16 -25.75
C ILE A 393 9.63 -22.62 -25.41
N HIS A 394 9.37 -23.92 -25.51
CA HIS A 394 8.05 -24.51 -25.27
C HIS A 394 7.54 -24.23 -23.85
N LEU A 395 8.40 -24.42 -22.84
CA LEU A 395 8.06 -24.10 -21.45
C LEU A 395 7.74 -22.60 -21.25
N ASN A 396 8.42 -21.74 -22.01
CA ASN A 396 8.19 -20.29 -21.92
C ASN A 396 6.93 -19.86 -22.67
N GLU A 397 6.60 -20.48 -23.80
CA GLU A 397 5.38 -20.23 -24.57
C GLU A 397 4.11 -20.72 -23.83
N HIS A 398 4.23 -21.80 -23.07
CA HIS A 398 3.14 -22.36 -22.27
C HIS A 398 3.02 -21.74 -20.86
N ALA A 399 3.96 -20.90 -20.48
CA ALA A 399 3.94 -20.22 -19.21
C ALA A 399 2.67 -19.33 -19.09
N GLY A 400 1.97 -19.42 -17.96
CA GLY A 400 0.68 -18.75 -17.74
C GLY A 400 -0.53 -19.42 -18.39
N THR A 401 -0.34 -20.52 -19.13
CA THR A 401 -1.44 -21.29 -19.73
C THR A 401 -1.77 -22.54 -18.89
N GLU A 402 -2.85 -23.25 -19.24
CA GLU A 402 -3.22 -24.54 -18.64
C GLU A 402 -2.11 -25.61 -18.79
N TRP A 403 -1.23 -25.49 -19.76
CA TRP A 403 -0.14 -26.41 -20.05
C TRP A 403 1.13 -26.16 -19.20
N GLU A 404 1.25 -25.02 -18.53
CA GLU A 404 2.43 -24.70 -17.72
C GLU A 404 2.74 -25.77 -16.66
N THR A 405 1.73 -26.15 -15.87
CA THR A 405 1.92 -27.15 -14.80
C THR A 405 2.21 -28.54 -15.35
N PRO A 406 1.46 -29.06 -16.34
CA PRO A 406 1.83 -30.33 -17.01
C PRO A 406 3.24 -30.35 -17.55
N ASP A 407 3.70 -29.31 -18.23
CA ASP A 407 5.03 -29.27 -18.83
C ASP A 407 6.15 -29.20 -17.78
N LYS A 408 5.98 -28.41 -16.73
CA LYS A 408 6.89 -28.42 -15.57
C LYS A 408 7.03 -29.79 -14.94
N ILE A 409 5.91 -30.48 -14.72
CA ILE A 409 5.90 -31.83 -14.16
C ILE A 409 6.60 -32.82 -15.12
N ALA A 410 6.30 -32.74 -16.42
CA ALA A 410 6.90 -33.60 -17.42
C ALA A 410 8.43 -33.44 -17.46
N LEU A 411 8.93 -32.21 -17.57
CA LEU A 411 10.36 -31.93 -17.57
C LEU A 411 11.04 -32.36 -16.27
N THR A 412 10.42 -32.05 -15.13
CA THR A 412 10.95 -32.42 -13.82
C THR A 412 11.10 -33.94 -13.70
N ARG A 413 10.09 -34.70 -14.14
CA ARG A 413 10.10 -36.17 -14.07
C ARG A 413 11.04 -36.80 -15.09
N LEU A 414 10.98 -36.40 -16.36
CA LEU A 414 11.77 -36.96 -17.45
C LEU A 414 13.26 -36.72 -17.23
N PHE A 415 13.64 -35.55 -16.81
CA PHE A 415 15.04 -35.19 -16.55
C PHE A 415 15.46 -35.42 -15.09
N LYS A 416 14.56 -35.89 -14.21
CA LYS A 416 14.80 -36.07 -12.75
C LYS A 416 15.43 -34.83 -12.13
N LEU A 417 14.79 -33.66 -12.33
CA LEU A 417 15.29 -32.38 -11.85
C LEU A 417 15.05 -32.24 -10.33
N ASP A 418 16.01 -31.61 -9.66
CA ASP A 418 15.84 -31.16 -8.28
C ASP A 418 15.54 -29.64 -8.28
N VAL A 419 14.27 -29.29 -8.34
CA VAL A 419 13.80 -27.91 -8.44
C VAL A 419 14.08 -27.10 -7.16
N ARG A 420 14.35 -27.75 -6.01
CA ARG A 420 14.67 -27.07 -4.74
C ARG A 420 16.03 -26.36 -4.79
N LYS A 421 17.00 -26.89 -5.53
CA LYS A 421 18.30 -26.24 -5.74
C LYS A 421 18.21 -24.93 -6.52
N GLY A 422 17.26 -24.78 -7.43
CA GLY A 422 17.06 -23.54 -8.20
C GLY A 422 16.46 -22.40 -7.36
N GLN A 423 15.81 -22.69 -6.25
CA GLN A 423 15.23 -21.70 -5.34
C GLN A 423 16.24 -21.15 -4.30
N GLU A 424 17.34 -21.86 -4.06
CA GLU A 424 18.38 -21.43 -3.11
C GLU A 424 19.35 -20.39 -3.70
N LEU A 425 19.40 -20.22 -5.02
CA LEU A 425 20.20 -19.19 -5.69
C LEU A 425 19.54 -17.80 -5.70
N GLU A 426 18.35 -17.67 -5.15
CA GLU A 426 17.59 -16.41 -5.04
C GLU A 426 17.57 -15.83 -3.61
N LYS A 427 18.33 -16.42 -2.68
CA LYS A 427 18.64 -15.83 -1.36
C LYS A 427 19.91 -15.00 -1.45
#